data_cddd44cb0f2260ea6451a118949d9e00
#
_entry.id   cddd44cb0f2260ea6451a118949d9e00
#
_cell.length_a   1.000
_cell.length_b   1.000
_cell.length_c   1.000
_cell.angle_alpha   90.00
_cell.angle_beta   90.00
_cell.angle_gamma   90.00
#
_symmetry.space_group_name_H-M   'P 1'
#
loop_
_entity.id
_entity.type
_entity.pdbx_description
1 polymer ?
#
loop_
_entity_poly.entity_id
_entity_poly.type
_entity_poly.pdbx_seq_one_letter_code
_entity_poly.pdbx_strand_id
1 'polypeptide(L)'
;MKRRFKLVVIAAVLFLLLGSALLIRAQQTNRLLVIEGARLIDGTGRPPIENAVIVIADDKIQQVFQKGERVYPQDAKIIHAEEKTVIPALFDIDTHIGQQGLEAAAQALSNYLYFGVVNISDTGVTLIHGEGLKKLEREGKLVAARIFEAGPTFTVVGGHPIPTNRALGRAIDPRTLTQIDGPKTAVEEVRRYRSEYQVATIKTIMESGGVLGYPRMSVETLKALADEAHKLRLKVYAHAIQLPDIRDSLNGGVDLVAHGLVEALTPESDIAQLMAKNKVSWLPDLNNSEAAIKLFDHADIFNDPQVRKSVPARYIDMARDPKVLASMRPRLEGSRVRFESSRKTVKVLYDLGVNILVGTDSTGAPHRMFYGWDLHREMELLVQAGMKPMDVIVAASRKAAEYLGQEKEFGTIEPGKKADLIILSQNPLENIRNTRSIEQVIYAGRIIDRDNLPMLDPFKEGLAATGRVTAEVVDLKVDQTLVDQFPPAPAKEMILRRCSTCHSLNVLLNQRRTAEEWGIATFGMLGGRDQDGETIVKYLTAHFGK
;
A
#
# COMPACT_ATOMS: atom_id res chain seq x y z
N MET A 1 -61.45 26.10 -11.79
CA MET A 1 -60.40 26.97 -11.23
C MET A 1 -59.32 26.24 -10.42
N LYS A 2 -59.62 25.37 -9.48
CA LYS A 2 -58.63 24.67 -8.61
C LYS A 2 -57.61 23.77 -9.33
N ARG A 3 -57.94 23.17 -10.48
CA ARG A 3 -57.03 22.30 -11.24
C ARG A 3 -55.96 23.05 -12.05
N ARG A 4 -56.26 24.23 -12.56
CA ARG A 4 -55.34 25.10 -13.28
C ARG A 4 -54.33 25.77 -12.31
N PHE A 5 -54.73 26.09 -11.09
CA PHE A 5 -53.88 26.66 -10.08
C PHE A 5 -52.79 25.66 -9.60
N LYS A 6 -53.16 24.37 -9.42
CA LYS A 6 -52.22 23.32 -9.06
C LYS A 6 -51.14 23.09 -10.14
N LEU A 7 -51.50 23.14 -11.42
CA LEU A 7 -50.58 22.98 -12.54
C LEU A 7 -49.59 24.15 -12.62
N VAL A 8 -49.99 25.37 -12.36
CA VAL A 8 -49.12 26.55 -12.36
C VAL A 8 -48.15 26.50 -11.20
N VAL A 9 -48.56 26.05 -10.02
CA VAL A 9 -47.69 25.92 -8.85
C VAL A 9 -46.66 24.80 -9.06
N ILE A 10 -47.04 23.66 -9.65
CA ILE A 10 -46.12 22.57 -9.94
C ILE A 10 -45.08 22.99 -11.00
N ALA A 11 -45.50 23.73 -12.04
CA ALA A 11 -44.60 24.25 -13.05
C ALA A 11 -43.62 25.29 -12.47
N ALA A 12 -44.04 26.16 -11.58
CA ALA A 12 -43.20 27.16 -10.89
C ALA A 12 -42.17 26.48 -9.96
N VAL A 13 -42.58 25.43 -9.22
CA VAL A 13 -41.66 24.66 -8.36
C VAL A 13 -40.63 23.88 -9.19
N LEU A 14 -41.04 23.29 -10.31
CA LEU A 14 -40.13 22.62 -11.24
C LEU A 14 -39.15 23.59 -11.89
N PHE A 15 -39.60 24.81 -12.22
CA PHE A 15 -38.71 25.86 -12.78
C PHE A 15 -37.73 26.39 -11.74
N LEU A 16 -38.14 26.51 -10.47
CA LEU A 16 -37.26 26.87 -9.36
C LEU A 16 -36.26 25.77 -9.04
N LEU A 17 -36.66 24.50 -9.09
CA LEU A 17 -35.75 23.36 -8.88
C LEU A 17 -34.78 23.17 -10.05
N LEU A 18 -35.20 23.38 -11.28
CA LEU A 18 -34.32 23.39 -12.45
C LEU A 18 -33.39 24.60 -12.45
N GLY A 19 -33.87 25.77 -12.06
CA GLY A 19 -33.07 26.98 -11.89
C GLY A 19 -32.02 26.84 -10.80
N SER A 20 -32.36 26.26 -9.66
CA SER A 20 -31.40 25.96 -8.58
C SER A 20 -30.39 24.87 -8.95
N ALA A 21 -30.82 23.84 -9.70
CA ALA A 21 -29.90 22.81 -10.22
C ALA A 21 -28.92 23.37 -11.26
N LEU A 22 -29.35 24.31 -12.11
CA LEU A 22 -28.52 25.03 -13.06
C LEU A 22 -27.58 26.04 -12.35
N LEU A 23 -28.03 26.71 -11.29
CA LEU A 23 -27.18 27.60 -10.48
C LEU A 23 -26.16 26.82 -9.65
N ILE A 24 -26.49 25.62 -9.13
CA ILE A 24 -25.54 24.75 -8.44
C ILE A 24 -24.52 24.20 -9.44
N ARG A 25 -24.89 23.95 -10.68
CA ARG A 25 -23.98 23.52 -11.74
C ARG A 25 -23.08 24.69 -12.26
N ALA A 26 -23.55 25.92 -12.18
CA ALA A 26 -22.79 27.11 -12.57
C ALA A 26 -21.78 27.57 -11.50
N GLN A 27 -21.83 27.05 -10.27
CA GLN A 27 -20.85 27.32 -9.20
C GLN A 27 -19.77 26.24 -9.08
N GLN A 28 -19.66 25.27 -9.97
CA GLN A 28 -18.41 24.56 -10.19
C GLN A 28 -17.46 25.50 -10.94
N THR A 29 -16.84 26.41 -10.21
CA THR A 29 -15.66 27.12 -10.72
C THR A 29 -14.64 26.03 -11.04
N ASN A 30 -14.40 25.74 -12.34
CA ASN A 30 -13.31 24.87 -12.77
C ASN A 30 -12.05 25.40 -12.08
N ARG A 31 -11.52 24.62 -11.14
CA ARG A 31 -10.28 24.99 -10.46
C ARG A 31 -9.16 24.75 -11.46
N LEU A 32 -8.67 25.86 -12.01
CA LEU A 32 -7.53 25.83 -12.92
C LEU A 32 -6.24 25.99 -12.11
N LEU A 33 -5.34 25.05 -12.27
CA LEU A 33 -3.99 25.07 -11.73
C LEU A 33 -3.02 24.92 -12.88
N VAL A 34 -2.03 25.78 -12.95
CA VAL A 34 -0.96 25.73 -13.94
C VAL A 34 0.37 25.57 -13.24
N ILE A 35 1.18 24.60 -13.67
CA ILE A 35 2.57 24.46 -13.26
C ILE A 35 3.40 24.86 -14.46
N GLU A 36 4.26 25.86 -14.32
CA GLU A 36 5.06 26.36 -15.44
C GLU A 36 6.56 26.40 -15.15
N GLY A 37 7.36 26.20 -16.20
CA GLY A 37 8.80 26.35 -16.18
C GLY A 37 9.57 25.12 -15.70
N ALA A 38 8.87 24.03 -15.37
CA ALA A 38 9.49 22.83 -14.82
C ALA A 38 10.21 21.99 -15.88
N ARG A 39 11.21 21.22 -15.45
CA ARG A 39 11.60 19.99 -16.13
C ARG A 39 10.54 18.93 -15.87
N LEU A 40 9.92 18.41 -16.92
CA LEU A 40 8.90 17.37 -16.80
C LEU A 40 9.45 16.01 -17.21
N ILE A 41 9.43 15.07 -16.28
CA ILE A 41 9.60 13.63 -16.52
C ILE A 41 8.18 13.04 -16.52
N ASP A 42 7.61 12.83 -17.68
CA ASP A 42 6.17 12.54 -17.84
C ASP A 42 5.78 11.08 -17.48
N GLY A 43 6.73 10.24 -17.10
CA GLY A 43 6.50 8.83 -16.76
C GLY A 43 6.42 7.89 -17.97
N THR A 44 6.49 8.40 -19.20
CA THR A 44 6.44 7.57 -20.41
C THR A 44 7.77 6.88 -20.72
N GLY A 45 8.88 7.36 -20.13
CA GLY A 45 10.24 6.92 -20.44
C GLY A 45 10.90 7.70 -21.58
N ARG A 46 10.19 8.67 -22.17
CA ARG A 46 10.76 9.63 -23.13
C ARG A 46 11.74 10.60 -22.44
N PRO A 47 12.63 11.28 -23.19
CA PRO A 47 13.43 12.37 -22.63
C PRO A 47 12.56 13.43 -21.93
N PRO A 48 13.06 14.06 -20.87
CA PRO A 48 12.34 15.12 -20.18
C PRO A 48 11.96 16.30 -21.10
N ILE A 49 10.82 16.94 -20.81
CA ILE A 49 10.42 18.19 -21.45
C ILE A 49 10.92 19.32 -20.57
N GLU A 50 11.83 20.14 -21.11
CA GLU A 50 12.35 21.33 -20.42
C GLU A 50 11.36 22.50 -20.53
N ASN A 51 11.29 23.35 -19.51
CA ASN A 51 10.35 24.49 -19.47
C ASN A 51 8.89 24.07 -19.76
N ALA A 52 8.46 22.95 -19.20
CA ALA A 52 7.11 22.44 -19.42
C ALA A 52 6.04 23.32 -18.75
N VAL A 53 4.87 23.33 -19.35
CA VAL A 53 3.63 23.88 -18.79
C VAL A 53 2.62 22.75 -18.69
N ILE A 54 2.06 22.55 -17.50
CA ILE A 54 1.04 21.57 -17.21
C ILE A 54 -0.21 22.31 -16.76
N VAL A 55 -1.29 22.21 -17.54
CA VAL A 55 -2.60 22.80 -17.22
C VAL A 55 -3.49 21.72 -16.62
N ILE A 56 -3.98 21.97 -15.43
CA ILE A 56 -4.85 21.08 -14.67
C ILE A 56 -6.20 21.77 -14.49
N ALA A 57 -7.29 21.07 -14.82
CA ALA A 57 -8.64 21.50 -14.51
C ALA A 57 -9.33 20.44 -13.65
N ASP A 58 -9.83 20.86 -12.51
CA ASP A 58 -10.39 19.99 -11.48
C ASP A 58 -9.40 18.89 -11.04
N ASP A 59 -9.67 17.64 -11.39
CA ASP A 59 -8.83 16.49 -11.04
C ASP A 59 -8.04 15.91 -12.22
N LYS A 60 -8.06 16.60 -13.40
CA LYS A 60 -7.47 16.08 -14.63
C LYS A 60 -6.45 17.01 -15.27
N ILE A 61 -5.46 16.41 -15.88
CA ILE A 61 -4.52 17.09 -16.76
C ILE A 61 -5.24 17.43 -18.05
N GLN A 62 -5.28 18.72 -18.41
CA GLN A 62 -5.91 19.19 -19.63
C GLN A 62 -4.91 19.30 -20.77
N GLN A 63 -3.75 19.86 -20.50
CA GLN A 63 -2.71 20.11 -21.50
C GLN A 63 -1.32 19.95 -20.88
N VAL A 64 -0.38 19.51 -21.73
CA VAL A 64 1.06 19.50 -21.46
C VAL A 64 1.75 20.02 -22.72
N PHE A 65 2.61 21.04 -22.58
CA PHE A 65 3.33 21.66 -23.67
C PHE A 65 4.57 22.40 -23.17
N GLN A 66 5.46 22.85 -24.07
CA GLN A 66 6.62 23.66 -23.71
C GLN A 66 6.23 25.13 -23.60
N LYS A 67 6.77 25.86 -22.60
CA LYS A 67 6.48 27.28 -22.37
C LYS A 67 6.75 28.09 -23.64
N GLY A 68 5.74 28.88 -24.06
CA GLY A 68 5.77 29.67 -25.29
C GLY A 68 5.06 29.00 -26.50
N GLU A 69 4.75 27.73 -26.47
CA GLU A 69 4.02 27.06 -27.57
C GLU A 69 2.53 27.38 -27.56
N ARG A 70 1.96 27.61 -26.40
CA ARG A 70 0.52 27.88 -26.20
C ARG A 70 0.30 28.87 -25.08
N VAL A 71 -0.87 29.48 -25.06
CA VAL A 71 -1.38 30.31 -23.96
C VAL A 71 -2.26 29.44 -23.04
N TYR A 72 -2.30 29.78 -21.78
CA TYR A 72 -3.18 29.18 -20.79
C TYR A 72 -4.02 30.25 -20.09
N PRO A 73 -5.13 29.87 -19.39
CA PRO A 73 -6.02 30.84 -18.74
C PRO A 73 -5.29 31.69 -17.71
N GLN A 74 -5.49 33.01 -17.79
CA GLN A 74 -4.82 34.00 -16.92
C GLN A 74 -5.40 34.03 -15.50
N ASP A 75 -6.59 33.50 -15.29
CA ASP A 75 -7.28 33.40 -14.00
C ASP A 75 -6.92 32.07 -13.25
N ALA A 76 -6.03 31.25 -13.83
CA ALA A 76 -5.53 30.06 -13.18
C ALA A 76 -4.61 30.40 -11.99
N LYS A 77 -4.63 29.54 -10.97
CA LYS A 77 -3.58 29.53 -9.95
C LYS A 77 -2.28 29.02 -10.57
N ILE A 78 -1.22 29.84 -10.56
CA ILE A 78 0.06 29.46 -11.16
C ILE A 78 1.04 29.01 -10.07
N ILE A 79 1.71 27.89 -10.32
CA ILE A 79 2.89 27.43 -9.58
C ILE A 79 4.10 27.64 -10.49
N HIS A 80 4.97 28.55 -10.09
CA HIS A 80 6.26 28.74 -10.74
C HIS A 80 7.22 27.64 -10.32
N ALA A 81 7.69 26.84 -11.28
CA ALA A 81 8.50 25.65 -11.05
C ALA A 81 9.81 25.66 -11.86
N GLU A 82 10.32 26.85 -12.14
CA GLU A 82 11.64 27.02 -12.73
C GLU A 82 12.69 26.32 -11.85
N GLU A 83 13.65 25.66 -12.48
CA GLU A 83 14.70 24.85 -11.83
C GLU A 83 14.21 23.62 -11.04
N LYS A 84 12.89 23.36 -11.04
CA LYS A 84 12.28 22.19 -10.40
C LYS A 84 12.00 21.09 -11.39
N THR A 85 11.83 19.86 -10.86
CA THR A 85 11.43 18.71 -11.66
C THR A 85 10.03 18.25 -11.26
N VAL A 86 9.18 17.98 -12.25
CA VAL A 86 7.87 17.36 -12.04
C VAL A 86 7.92 15.92 -12.51
N ILE A 87 7.41 15.01 -11.67
CA ILE A 87 7.27 13.59 -11.97
C ILE A 87 5.82 13.15 -11.70
N PRO A 88 5.34 12.02 -12.28
CA PRO A 88 4.10 11.41 -11.85
C PRO A 88 4.17 11.03 -10.37
N ALA A 89 3.04 11.09 -9.70
CA ALA A 89 2.94 10.54 -8.36
C ALA A 89 3.19 9.02 -8.37
N LEU A 90 3.76 8.53 -7.27
CA LEU A 90 4.31 7.19 -7.17
C LEU A 90 3.26 6.15 -6.75
N PHE A 91 3.55 4.91 -7.06
CA PHE A 91 2.82 3.71 -6.67
C PHE A 91 3.69 2.83 -5.79
N ASP A 92 3.11 2.28 -4.71
CA ASP A 92 3.65 1.14 -3.98
C ASP A 92 2.71 -0.05 -4.22
N ILE A 93 3.15 -1.05 -4.98
CA ILE A 93 2.26 -2.14 -5.41
C ILE A 93 2.24 -3.35 -4.48
N ASP A 94 2.94 -3.31 -3.36
CA ASP A 94 2.89 -4.34 -2.33
C ASP A 94 3.01 -3.73 -0.94
N THR A 95 1.87 -3.63 -0.27
CA THR A 95 1.77 -3.09 1.08
C THR A 95 0.83 -3.92 1.94
N HIS A 96 0.95 -3.79 3.26
CA HIS A 96 0.12 -4.47 4.25
C HIS A 96 -0.36 -3.49 5.32
N ILE A 97 -1.05 -2.42 4.92
CA ILE A 97 -1.47 -1.35 5.84
C ILE A 97 -2.54 -1.81 6.83
N GLY A 98 -3.39 -2.76 6.44
CA GLY A 98 -4.52 -3.23 7.25
C GLY A 98 -4.14 -4.12 8.43
N GLN A 99 -2.89 -4.59 8.53
CA GLN A 99 -2.47 -5.51 9.59
C GLN A 99 -2.40 -4.90 10.99
N GLN A 100 -2.37 -3.56 11.10
CA GLN A 100 -2.27 -2.84 12.37
C GLN A 100 -3.57 -2.15 12.81
N GLY A 101 -4.66 -2.35 12.08
CA GLY A 101 -5.94 -1.75 12.35
C GLY A 101 -6.20 -0.45 11.61
N LEU A 102 -7.44 0.00 11.71
CA LEU A 102 -7.97 1.08 10.89
C LEU A 102 -7.25 2.42 11.13
N GLU A 103 -6.96 2.75 12.39
CA GLU A 103 -6.28 4.01 12.75
C GLU A 103 -4.83 4.03 12.25
N ALA A 104 -4.11 2.92 12.42
CA ALA A 104 -2.75 2.78 11.90
C ALA A 104 -2.72 2.74 10.37
N ALA A 105 -3.72 2.12 9.74
CA ALA A 105 -3.90 2.15 8.30
C ALA A 105 -4.13 3.58 7.78
N ALA A 106 -4.98 4.36 8.43
CA ALA A 106 -5.21 5.76 8.09
C ALA A 106 -3.93 6.60 8.19
N GLN A 107 -3.12 6.38 9.23
CA GLN A 107 -1.82 7.03 9.37
C GLN A 107 -0.84 6.60 8.28
N ALA A 108 -0.76 5.30 8.00
CA ALA A 108 0.09 4.78 6.92
C ALA A 108 -0.25 5.45 5.60
N LEU A 109 -1.53 5.60 5.27
CA LEU A 109 -1.99 6.26 4.06
C LEU A 109 -1.61 7.75 4.01
N SER A 110 -1.67 8.45 5.14
CA SER A 110 -1.21 9.84 5.24
C SER A 110 0.32 9.93 5.07
N ASN A 111 1.08 8.99 5.63
CA ASN A 111 2.53 8.93 5.42
C ASN A 111 2.88 8.67 3.95
N TYR A 112 2.19 7.74 3.29
CA TYR A 112 2.36 7.51 1.85
C TYR A 112 2.13 8.80 1.06
N LEU A 113 1.02 9.49 1.32
CA LEU A 113 0.69 10.74 0.64
C LEU A 113 1.74 11.84 0.91
N TYR A 114 2.26 11.93 2.14
CA TYR A 114 3.34 12.85 2.51
C TYR A 114 4.58 12.65 1.63
N PHE A 115 4.92 11.41 1.29
CA PHE A 115 6.04 11.06 0.42
C PHE A 115 5.69 11.01 -1.07
N GLY A 116 4.52 11.51 -1.49
CA GLY A 116 4.12 11.52 -2.90
C GLY A 116 3.75 10.13 -3.46
N VAL A 117 3.65 9.13 -2.60
CA VAL A 117 3.11 7.82 -2.95
C VAL A 117 1.59 7.90 -2.81
N VAL A 118 0.93 8.28 -3.89
CA VAL A 118 -0.51 8.56 -3.82
C VAL A 118 -1.39 7.37 -4.19
N ASN A 119 -0.77 6.27 -4.64
CA ASN A 119 -1.44 5.04 -5.00
C ASN A 119 -0.74 3.87 -4.33
N ILE A 120 -1.47 3.03 -3.63
CA ILE A 120 -0.93 1.81 -3.03
C ILE A 120 -1.76 0.59 -3.41
N SER A 121 -1.13 -0.57 -3.50
CA SER A 121 -1.82 -1.85 -3.57
C SER A 121 -1.68 -2.59 -2.25
N ASP A 122 -2.81 -2.77 -1.53
CA ASP A 122 -2.81 -3.52 -0.28
C ASP A 122 -3.07 -5.01 -0.57
N THR A 123 -2.08 -5.84 -0.26
CA THR A 123 -2.01 -7.24 -0.67
C THR A 123 -2.28 -8.22 0.48
N GLY A 124 -3.17 -7.90 1.37
CA GLY A 124 -3.52 -8.78 2.50
C GLY A 124 -4.40 -8.11 3.53
N VAL A 125 -5.18 -7.13 3.09
CA VAL A 125 -6.13 -6.43 3.94
C VAL A 125 -7.43 -7.22 4.09
N THR A 126 -8.09 -7.06 5.22
CA THR A 126 -9.50 -7.42 5.32
C THR A 126 -10.32 -6.43 4.49
N LEU A 127 -11.21 -6.92 3.65
CA LEU A 127 -12.07 -6.11 2.80
C LEU A 127 -12.89 -5.07 3.58
N ILE A 128 -13.24 -5.36 4.83
CA ILE A 128 -13.95 -4.44 5.71
C ILE A 128 -13.12 -3.17 5.97
N HIS A 129 -11.82 -3.31 6.20
CA HIS A 129 -10.95 -2.15 6.43
C HIS A 129 -10.78 -1.31 5.16
N GLY A 130 -10.56 -1.96 4.01
CA GLY A 130 -10.41 -1.26 2.75
C GLY A 130 -11.65 -0.46 2.37
N GLU A 131 -12.85 -1.06 2.43
CA GLU A 131 -14.11 -0.35 2.15
C GLU A 131 -14.38 0.78 3.16
N GLY A 132 -14.03 0.58 4.44
CA GLY A 132 -14.13 1.63 5.45
C GLY A 132 -13.25 2.84 5.14
N LEU A 133 -11.99 2.62 4.81
CA LEU A 133 -11.04 3.69 4.43
C LEU A 133 -11.48 4.42 3.15
N LYS A 134 -11.89 3.69 2.12
CA LYS A 134 -12.43 4.26 0.89
C LYS A 134 -13.70 5.09 1.12
N LYS A 135 -14.58 4.65 2.04
CA LYS A 135 -15.75 5.43 2.42
C LYS A 135 -15.36 6.75 3.05
N LEU A 136 -14.42 6.74 3.99
CA LEU A 136 -13.94 7.95 4.66
C LEU A 136 -13.27 8.94 3.69
N GLU A 137 -12.50 8.43 2.73
CA GLU A 137 -11.92 9.25 1.65
C GLU A 137 -13.02 9.90 0.81
N ARG A 138 -14.00 9.11 0.36
CA ARG A 138 -15.15 9.64 -0.43
C ARG A 138 -15.96 10.71 0.31
N GLU A 139 -16.09 10.56 1.63
CA GLU A 139 -16.79 11.53 2.49
C GLU A 139 -15.93 12.76 2.84
N GLY A 140 -14.69 12.83 2.37
CA GLY A 140 -13.75 13.91 2.68
C GLY A 140 -13.27 13.94 4.14
N LYS A 141 -13.49 12.84 4.87
CA LYS A 141 -13.07 12.68 6.27
C LYS A 141 -11.63 12.18 6.41
N LEU A 142 -11.07 11.66 5.33
CA LEU A 142 -9.70 11.17 5.27
C LEU A 142 -9.01 11.73 4.03
N VAL A 143 -7.88 12.40 4.23
CA VAL A 143 -6.94 12.78 3.16
C VAL A 143 -5.81 11.75 3.16
N ALA A 144 -5.80 10.87 2.19
CA ALA A 144 -4.98 9.66 2.20
C ALA A 144 -4.62 9.20 0.78
N ALA A 145 -3.59 8.37 0.68
CA ALA A 145 -3.27 7.68 -0.56
C ALA A 145 -4.42 6.75 -0.99
N ARG A 146 -4.61 6.60 -2.30
CA ARG A 146 -5.63 5.75 -2.92
C ARG A 146 -5.25 4.28 -2.77
N ILE A 147 -6.22 3.43 -2.44
CA ILE A 147 -6.02 2.00 -2.22
C ILE A 147 -6.55 1.20 -3.40
N PHE A 148 -5.71 0.34 -3.97
CA PHE A 148 -6.06 -0.75 -4.88
C PHE A 148 -5.93 -2.06 -4.12
N GLU A 149 -7.00 -2.79 -3.92
CA GLU A 149 -7.01 -3.98 -3.08
C GLU A 149 -6.75 -5.25 -3.88
N ALA A 150 -5.98 -6.18 -3.28
CA ALA A 150 -5.93 -7.58 -3.71
C ALA A 150 -6.91 -8.46 -2.90
N GLY A 151 -7.45 -7.94 -1.80
CA GLY A 151 -8.28 -8.70 -0.87
C GLY A 151 -7.47 -9.70 -0.03
N PRO A 152 -8.14 -10.62 0.67
CA PRO A 152 -7.49 -11.67 1.44
C PRO A 152 -6.59 -12.55 0.56
N THR A 153 -5.41 -12.86 1.06
CA THR A 153 -4.40 -13.60 0.30
C THR A 153 -4.78 -15.08 0.16
N PHE A 154 -4.66 -15.62 -1.05
CA PHE A 154 -4.91 -17.05 -1.32
C PHE A 154 -3.75 -17.90 -0.83
N THR A 155 -4.04 -18.90 0.00
CA THR A 155 -3.10 -19.91 0.46
C THR A 155 -3.81 -21.26 0.57
N VAL A 156 -3.06 -22.33 0.89
CA VAL A 156 -3.67 -23.63 1.20
C VAL A 156 -3.89 -23.78 2.71
N VAL A 157 -4.71 -24.75 3.09
CA VAL A 157 -4.95 -25.08 4.50
C VAL A 157 -3.62 -25.36 5.21
N GLY A 158 -3.32 -24.57 6.23
CA GLY A 158 -2.07 -24.70 7.00
C GLY A 158 -0.81 -24.20 6.28
N GLY A 159 -0.92 -23.60 5.09
CA GLY A 159 0.19 -23.03 4.35
C GLY A 159 0.71 -21.70 4.94
N HIS A 160 1.84 -21.21 4.40
CA HIS A 160 2.34 -19.88 4.74
C HIS A 160 1.22 -18.82 4.52
N PRO A 161 1.04 -17.81 5.38
CA PRO A 161 1.89 -17.40 6.50
C PRO A 161 1.52 -18.00 7.85
N ILE A 162 0.62 -19.01 7.90
CA ILE A 162 0.11 -19.57 9.16
C ILE A 162 1.24 -20.16 10.02
N PRO A 163 2.07 -21.12 9.51
CA PRO A 163 3.14 -21.69 10.33
C PRO A 163 4.20 -20.66 10.71
N THR A 164 4.53 -19.75 9.82
CA THR A 164 5.52 -18.71 10.08
C THR A 164 5.08 -17.77 11.20
N ASN A 165 3.84 -17.28 11.15
CA ASN A 165 3.33 -16.40 12.20
C ASN A 165 3.17 -17.15 13.53
N ARG A 166 2.74 -18.41 13.50
CA ARG A 166 2.68 -19.26 14.71
C ARG A 166 4.07 -19.41 15.35
N ALA A 167 5.11 -19.69 14.54
CA ALA A 167 6.48 -19.79 15.03
C ALA A 167 7.01 -18.47 15.62
N LEU A 168 6.49 -17.33 15.15
CA LEU A 168 6.81 -15.98 15.65
C LEU A 168 5.93 -15.53 16.82
N GLY A 169 5.02 -16.38 17.30
CA GLY A 169 4.05 -16.01 18.33
C GLY A 169 3.03 -14.96 17.89
N ARG A 170 2.85 -14.77 16.58
CA ARG A 170 1.93 -13.77 16.00
C ARG A 170 0.57 -14.40 15.72
N ALA A 171 -0.49 -13.70 16.07
CA ALA A 171 -1.83 -14.03 15.61
C ALA A 171 -2.01 -13.64 14.14
N ILE A 172 -2.78 -14.42 13.40
CA ILE A 172 -3.25 -14.08 12.05
C ILE A 172 -4.75 -13.92 12.14
N ASP A 173 -5.27 -12.82 11.59
CA ASP A 173 -6.68 -12.72 11.34
C ASP A 173 -7.04 -13.65 10.16
N PRO A 174 -7.87 -14.69 10.38
CA PRO A 174 -8.24 -15.61 9.32
C PRO A 174 -8.98 -14.93 8.15
N ARG A 175 -9.54 -13.74 8.37
CA ARG A 175 -10.20 -12.96 7.31
C ARG A 175 -9.21 -12.34 6.32
N THR A 176 -7.92 -12.30 6.64
CA THR A 176 -6.87 -11.85 5.72
C THR A 176 -6.40 -12.95 4.77
N LEU A 177 -6.89 -14.17 4.96
CA LEU A 177 -6.51 -15.34 4.18
C LEU A 177 -7.73 -16.03 3.59
N THR A 178 -7.60 -16.45 2.32
CA THR A 178 -8.53 -17.40 1.69
C THR A 178 -7.80 -18.73 1.53
N GLN A 179 -8.18 -19.68 2.37
CA GLN A 179 -7.60 -21.03 2.35
C GLN A 179 -8.38 -21.90 1.37
N ILE A 180 -7.68 -22.44 0.37
CA ILE A 180 -8.24 -23.30 -0.67
C ILE A 180 -7.66 -24.72 -0.54
N ASP A 181 -8.42 -25.71 -0.97
CA ASP A 181 -8.06 -27.13 -0.88
C ASP A 181 -7.86 -27.81 -2.25
N GLY A 182 -8.12 -27.08 -3.35
CA GLY A 182 -7.90 -27.61 -4.68
C GLY A 182 -8.39 -26.71 -5.82
N PRO A 183 -8.32 -27.18 -7.08
CA PRO A 183 -8.65 -26.37 -8.26
C PRO A 183 -10.07 -25.84 -8.27
N LYS A 184 -11.05 -26.64 -7.82
CA LYS A 184 -12.46 -26.25 -7.80
C LYS A 184 -12.69 -25.06 -6.87
N THR A 185 -12.24 -25.18 -5.63
CA THR A 185 -12.35 -24.13 -4.59
C THR A 185 -11.63 -22.85 -5.04
N ALA A 186 -10.45 -22.99 -5.67
CA ALA A 186 -9.71 -21.86 -6.21
C ALA A 186 -10.53 -21.06 -7.23
N VAL A 187 -11.18 -21.74 -8.18
CA VAL A 187 -12.04 -21.11 -9.20
C VAL A 187 -13.26 -20.43 -8.56
N GLU A 188 -13.93 -21.10 -7.62
CA GLU A 188 -15.10 -20.57 -6.93
C GLU A 188 -14.75 -19.30 -6.15
N GLU A 189 -13.63 -19.29 -5.42
CA GLU A 189 -13.18 -18.15 -4.64
C GLU A 189 -12.74 -16.97 -5.52
N VAL A 190 -12.06 -17.20 -6.65
CA VAL A 190 -11.71 -16.12 -7.60
C VAL A 190 -12.97 -15.45 -8.16
N ARG A 191 -14.00 -16.21 -8.49
CA ARG A 191 -15.30 -15.68 -8.94
C ARG A 191 -15.97 -14.87 -7.83
N ARG A 192 -15.96 -15.37 -6.60
CA ARG A 192 -16.49 -14.68 -5.44
C ARG A 192 -15.78 -13.33 -5.25
N TYR A 193 -14.45 -13.30 -5.32
CA TYR A 193 -13.67 -12.04 -5.22
C TYR A 193 -14.10 -11.03 -6.27
N ARG A 194 -14.28 -11.46 -7.50
CA ARG A 194 -14.70 -10.55 -8.57
C ARG A 194 -16.14 -10.03 -8.41
N SER A 195 -17.05 -10.85 -7.87
CA SER A 195 -18.47 -10.48 -7.70
C SER A 195 -18.75 -9.67 -6.44
N GLU A 196 -18.05 -9.98 -5.33
CA GLU A 196 -18.30 -9.36 -4.03
C GLU A 196 -17.36 -8.18 -3.75
N TYR A 197 -16.15 -8.19 -4.37
CA TYR A 197 -15.12 -7.22 -4.08
C TYR A 197 -14.56 -6.63 -5.37
N GLN A 198 -14.24 -5.34 -5.32
CA GLN A 198 -13.61 -4.65 -6.45
C GLN A 198 -12.08 -4.79 -6.40
N VAL A 199 -11.59 -6.03 -6.38
CA VAL A 199 -10.15 -6.27 -6.34
C VAL A 199 -9.48 -5.90 -7.66
N ALA A 200 -8.26 -5.36 -7.55
CA ALA A 200 -7.40 -5.01 -8.69
C ALA A 200 -6.56 -6.21 -9.16
N THR A 201 -6.12 -7.05 -8.21
CA THR A 201 -5.27 -8.23 -8.45
C THR A 201 -5.67 -9.37 -7.51
N ILE A 202 -5.11 -10.55 -7.75
CA ILE A 202 -5.20 -11.71 -6.85
C ILE A 202 -3.81 -11.99 -6.26
N LYS A 203 -3.66 -11.90 -4.94
CA LYS A 203 -2.45 -12.32 -4.23
C LYS A 203 -2.53 -13.79 -3.87
N THR A 204 -1.50 -14.55 -4.20
CA THR A 204 -1.37 -15.98 -3.83
C THR A 204 -0.01 -16.27 -3.21
N ILE A 205 0.09 -17.35 -2.46
CA ILE A 205 1.32 -17.76 -1.78
C ILE A 205 1.76 -19.13 -2.31
N MET A 206 3.00 -19.14 -2.82
CA MET A 206 3.68 -20.32 -3.34
C MET A 206 4.95 -20.62 -2.53
N GLU A 207 4.87 -20.50 -1.21
CA GLU A 207 6.00 -20.72 -0.31
C GLU A 207 5.97 -22.11 0.32
N SER A 208 7.00 -22.92 0.03
CA SER A 208 7.24 -24.22 0.67
C SER A 208 7.98 -24.13 2.00
N GLY A 209 8.57 -22.98 2.33
CA GLY A 209 9.48 -22.81 3.47
C GLY A 209 10.79 -23.60 3.32
N GLY A 210 11.13 -24.06 2.13
CA GLY A 210 12.32 -24.85 1.86
C GLY A 210 12.37 -26.13 2.70
N VAL A 211 13.39 -26.26 3.54
CA VAL A 211 13.57 -27.42 4.45
C VAL A 211 12.49 -27.54 5.52
N LEU A 212 11.69 -26.49 5.76
CA LEU A 212 10.61 -26.52 6.75
C LEU A 212 9.36 -27.25 6.26
N GLY A 213 9.22 -27.44 4.94
CA GLY A 213 8.18 -28.26 4.34
C GLY A 213 6.75 -27.78 4.62
N TYR A 214 6.48 -26.48 4.45
CA TYR A 214 5.11 -25.96 4.63
C TYR A 214 4.17 -26.50 3.54
N PRO A 215 2.89 -26.75 3.87
CA PRO A 215 1.89 -27.01 2.85
C PRO A 215 1.87 -25.89 1.80
N ARG A 216 1.88 -26.27 0.53
CA ARG A 216 1.95 -25.35 -0.60
C ARG A 216 0.90 -25.71 -1.65
N MET A 217 0.39 -24.70 -2.34
CA MET A 217 -0.52 -24.89 -3.46
C MET A 217 0.14 -25.72 -4.57
N SER A 218 -0.59 -26.66 -5.14
CA SER A 218 -0.12 -27.41 -6.32
C SER A 218 -0.12 -26.52 -7.56
N VAL A 219 0.74 -26.81 -8.53
CA VAL A 219 0.77 -26.11 -9.81
C VAL A 219 -0.58 -26.19 -10.52
N GLU A 220 -1.27 -27.33 -10.43
CA GLU A 220 -2.60 -27.51 -11.00
C GLU A 220 -3.63 -26.56 -10.38
N THR A 221 -3.63 -26.44 -9.04
CA THR A 221 -4.52 -25.51 -8.32
C THR A 221 -4.20 -24.07 -8.66
N LEU A 222 -2.92 -23.69 -8.68
CA LEU A 222 -2.51 -22.35 -9.07
C LEU A 222 -2.89 -22.04 -10.52
N LYS A 223 -2.73 -22.99 -11.43
CA LYS A 223 -3.13 -22.81 -12.82
C LYS A 223 -4.65 -22.60 -12.96
N ALA A 224 -5.46 -23.36 -12.25
CA ALA A 224 -6.91 -23.16 -12.26
C ALA A 224 -7.32 -21.78 -11.71
N LEU A 225 -6.64 -21.32 -10.65
CA LEU A 225 -6.79 -19.99 -10.09
C LEU A 225 -6.43 -18.91 -11.12
N ALA A 226 -5.25 -19.02 -11.72
CA ALA A 226 -4.74 -18.03 -12.69
C ALA A 226 -5.59 -17.99 -13.96
N ASP A 227 -5.95 -19.14 -14.52
CA ASP A 227 -6.80 -19.22 -15.71
C ASP A 227 -8.17 -18.54 -15.46
N GLU A 228 -8.76 -18.71 -14.26
CA GLU A 228 -10.02 -18.05 -13.92
C GLU A 228 -9.85 -16.55 -13.68
N ALA A 229 -8.79 -16.14 -12.98
CA ALA A 229 -8.46 -14.73 -12.77
C ALA A 229 -8.27 -14.01 -14.11
N HIS A 230 -7.54 -14.60 -15.05
CA HIS A 230 -7.32 -14.03 -16.38
C HIS A 230 -8.62 -13.89 -17.20
N LYS A 231 -9.56 -14.86 -17.15
CA LYS A 231 -10.90 -14.71 -17.76
C LYS A 231 -11.64 -13.50 -17.21
N LEU A 232 -11.43 -13.18 -15.94
CA LEU A 232 -12.02 -12.03 -15.25
C LEU A 232 -11.19 -10.75 -15.38
N ARG A 233 -10.10 -10.78 -16.17
CA ARG A 233 -9.13 -9.68 -16.38
C ARG A 233 -8.43 -9.24 -15.10
N LEU A 234 -8.22 -10.17 -14.16
CA LEU A 234 -7.41 -9.96 -12.97
C LEU A 234 -6.03 -10.57 -13.19
N LYS A 235 -5.00 -9.90 -12.70
CA LYS A 235 -3.64 -10.43 -12.66
C LYS A 235 -3.38 -11.19 -11.38
N VAL A 236 -2.50 -12.19 -11.47
CA VAL A 236 -2.12 -13.04 -10.33
C VAL A 236 -0.72 -12.72 -9.88
N TYR A 237 -0.57 -12.43 -8.62
CA TYR A 237 0.64 -12.11 -7.92
C TYR A 237 1.03 -13.27 -7.00
N ALA A 238 2.23 -13.83 -7.13
CA ALA A 238 2.71 -14.92 -6.29
C ALA A 238 3.83 -14.47 -5.35
N HIS A 239 3.63 -14.69 -4.05
CA HIS A 239 4.70 -14.71 -3.07
C HIS A 239 5.52 -15.99 -3.28
N ALA A 240 6.79 -15.89 -3.69
CA ALA A 240 7.69 -17.02 -3.87
C ALA A 240 9.15 -16.58 -3.75
N ILE A 241 9.91 -17.18 -2.82
CA ILE A 241 11.31 -16.79 -2.53
C ILE A 241 12.35 -17.87 -2.84
N GLN A 242 11.90 -19.11 -3.04
CA GLN A 242 12.74 -20.24 -3.37
C GLN A 242 12.64 -20.55 -4.86
N LEU A 243 13.75 -20.93 -5.51
CA LEU A 243 13.75 -21.19 -6.95
C LEU A 243 12.74 -22.26 -7.41
N PRO A 244 12.55 -23.38 -6.69
CA PRO A 244 11.49 -24.34 -7.03
C PRO A 244 10.07 -23.74 -6.96
N ASP A 245 9.79 -22.90 -5.93
CA ASP A 245 8.49 -22.26 -5.75
C ASP A 245 8.22 -21.23 -6.86
N ILE A 246 9.25 -20.50 -7.28
CA ILE A 246 9.19 -19.57 -8.41
C ILE A 246 8.91 -20.32 -9.71
N ARG A 247 9.63 -21.42 -9.99
CA ARG A 247 9.40 -22.24 -11.18
C ARG A 247 7.96 -22.75 -11.24
N ASP A 248 7.45 -23.23 -10.13
CA ASP A 248 6.06 -23.69 -10.04
C ASP A 248 5.06 -22.54 -10.19
N SER A 249 5.37 -21.34 -9.68
CA SER A 249 4.58 -20.14 -9.91
C SER A 249 4.49 -19.79 -11.39
N LEU A 250 5.64 -19.81 -12.09
CA LEU A 250 5.70 -19.56 -13.52
C LEU A 250 4.91 -20.60 -14.33
N ASN A 251 5.01 -21.88 -13.96
CA ASN A 251 4.25 -22.97 -14.58
C ASN A 251 2.74 -22.85 -14.29
N GLY A 252 2.36 -22.28 -13.16
CA GLY A 252 0.99 -22.00 -12.77
C GLY A 252 0.38 -20.78 -13.47
N GLY A 253 1.18 -19.99 -14.23
CA GLY A 253 0.69 -18.90 -15.06
C GLY A 253 0.50 -17.58 -14.31
N VAL A 254 1.32 -17.28 -13.30
CA VAL A 254 1.28 -15.99 -12.61
C VAL A 254 1.81 -14.85 -13.48
N ASP A 255 1.35 -13.62 -13.21
CA ASP A 255 1.79 -12.41 -13.93
C ASP A 255 2.95 -11.71 -13.23
N LEU A 256 3.10 -11.95 -11.93
CA LEU A 256 4.14 -11.34 -11.11
C LEU A 256 4.63 -12.34 -10.06
N VAL A 257 5.94 -12.40 -9.89
CA VAL A 257 6.60 -13.05 -8.76
C VAL A 257 7.13 -11.96 -7.84
N ALA A 258 6.90 -12.10 -6.54
CA ALA A 258 7.36 -11.13 -5.58
C ALA A 258 8.33 -11.72 -4.57
N HIS A 259 9.01 -10.79 -3.99
CA HIS A 259 9.99 -10.81 -2.92
C HIS A 259 11.39 -11.21 -3.35
N GLY A 260 12.32 -10.91 -2.45
CA GLY A 260 13.72 -11.17 -2.64
C GLY A 260 14.04 -12.66 -2.63
N LEU A 261 14.98 -13.07 -3.46
CA LEU A 261 15.38 -14.45 -3.68
C LEU A 261 16.48 -14.89 -2.70
N VAL A 262 16.41 -16.13 -2.25
CA VAL A 262 17.47 -16.72 -1.43
C VAL A 262 18.71 -17.09 -2.25
N GLU A 263 18.54 -17.32 -3.55
CA GLU A 263 19.62 -17.60 -4.50
C GLU A 263 19.56 -16.63 -5.67
N ALA A 264 20.73 -16.14 -6.12
CA ALA A 264 20.79 -15.25 -7.26
C ALA A 264 20.56 -16.00 -8.58
N LEU A 265 19.81 -15.38 -9.49
CA LEU A 265 19.69 -15.86 -10.86
C LEU A 265 20.91 -15.44 -11.69
N THR A 266 21.24 -16.26 -12.70
CA THR A 266 22.17 -15.91 -13.76
C THR A 266 21.42 -15.71 -15.07
N PRO A 267 22.03 -15.05 -16.10
CA PRO A 267 21.37 -14.89 -17.39
C PRO A 267 20.97 -16.21 -18.05
N GLU A 268 21.71 -17.28 -17.78
CA GLU A 268 21.50 -18.61 -18.34
C GLU A 268 20.48 -19.43 -17.55
N SER A 269 20.07 -18.98 -16.35
CA SER A 269 19.12 -19.74 -15.56
C SER A 269 17.77 -19.85 -16.26
N ASP A 270 17.22 -21.05 -16.26
CA ASP A 270 15.92 -21.35 -16.89
C ASP A 270 14.78 -20.49 -16.32
N ILE A 271 14.83 -20.17 -15.03
CA ILE A 271 13.85 -19.29 -14.37
C ILE A 271 13.92 -17.88 -14.97
N ALA A 272 15.12 -17.29 -15.11
CA ALA A 272 15.28 -15.96 -15.69
C ALA A 272 14.79 -15.92 -17.15
N GLN A 273 15.15 -16.93 -17.94
CA GLN A 273 14.70 -17.07 -19.33
C GLN A 273 13.18 -17.28 -19.42
N LEU A 274 12.59 -18.05 -18.51
CA LEU A 274 11.16 -18.30 -18.48
C LEU A 274 10.38 -17.03 -18.10
N MET A 275 10.87 -16.25 -17.14
CA MET A 275 10.30 -14.94 -16.78
C MET A 275 10.29 -13.98 -17.96
N ALA A 276 11.43 -13.85 -18.66
CA ALA A 276 11.55 -13.00 -19.85
C ALA A 276 10.62 -13.46 -20.98
N LYS A 277 10.60 -14.76 -21.28
CA LYS A 277 9.77 -15.36 -22.34
C LYS A 277 8.28 -15.17 -22.08
N ASN A 278 7.84 -15.40 -20.85
CA ASN A 278 6.43 -15.35 -20.46
C ASN A 278 5.99 -13.93 -20.06
N LYS A 279 6.90 -12.94 -20.09
CA LYS A 279 6.66 -11.55 -19.67
C LYS A 279 6.13 -11.44 -18.23
N VAL A 280 6.58 -12.34 -17.35
CA VAL A 280 6.26 -12.28 -15.94
C VAL A 280 7.08 -11.18 -15.28
N SER A 281 6.42 -10.29 -14.56
CA SER A 281 7.08 -9.21 -13.83
C SER A 281 7.75 -9.73 -12.55
N TRP A 282 8.72 -8.99 -12.05
CA TRP A 282 9.31 -9.24 -10.74
C TRP A 282 9.24 -8.01 -9.84
N LEU A 283 8.90 -8.25 -8.58
CA LEU A 283 8.89 -7.28 -7.50
C LEU A 283 9.91 -7.71 -6.44
N PRO A 284 11.13 -7.13 -6.41
CA PRO A 284 12.22 -7.64 -5.59
C PRO A 284 12.12 -7.31 -4.11
N ASP A 285 11.42 -6.24 -3.70
CA ASP A 285 11.29 -5.76 -2.32
C ASP A 285 12.65 -5.74 -1.59
N LEU A 286 13.66 -5.15 -2.22
CA LEU A 286 15.02 -5.08 -1.66
C LEU A 286 15.01 -4.42 -0.29
N ASN A 287 14.16 -3.40 -0.11
CA ASN A 287 13.96 -2.70 1.14
C ASN A 287 13.48 -3.64 2.26
N ASN A 288 12.60 -4.61 1.97
CA ASN A 288 12.18 -5.62 2.94
C ASN A 288 13.36 -6.50 3.37
N SER A 289 14.14 -6.97 2.39
CA SER A 289 15.37 -7.73 2.67
C SER A 289 16.38 -6.91 3.48
N GLU A 290 16.47 -5.59 3.23
CA GLU A 290 17.32 -4.65 3.96
C GLU A 290 16.80 -4.35 5.38
N ALA A 291 15.53 -4.63 5.69
CA ALA A 291 14.89 -4.18 6.93
C ALA A 291 15.63 -4.60 8.22
N ALA A 292 16.21 -5.81 8.26
CA ALA A 292 17.07 -6.22 9.37
C ALA A 292 18.47 -5.56 9.29
N ILE A 293 19.00 -5.41 8.09
CA ILE A 293 20.33 -4.83 7.86
C ILE A 293 20.37 -3.37 8.31
N LYS A 294 19.30 -2.60 8.02
CA LYS A 294 19.16 -1.18 8.47
C LYS A 294 19.39 -1.00 9.96
N LEU A 295 18.94 -1.93 10.78
CA LEU A 295 19.06 -1.83 12.23
C LEU A 295 20.53 -1.89 12.72
N PHE A 296 21.40 -2.57 11.97
CA PHE A 296 22.78 -2.82 12.37
C PHE A 296 23.79 -2.01 11.56
N ASP A 297 23.61 -1.94 10.24
CA ASP A 297 24.61 -1.43 9.32
C ASP A 297 24.26 0.00 8.82
N HIS A 298 23.00 0.40 8.87
CA HIS A 298 22.50 1.69 8.37
C HIS A 298 21.63 2.43 9.41
N ALA A 299 22.03 2.37 10.68
CA ALA A 299 21.29 3.00 11.78
C ALA A 299 21.21 4.54 11.68
N ASP A 300 22.02 5.15 10.83
CA ASP A 300 21.97 6.57 10.47
C ASP A 300 20.64 6.97 9.81
N ILE A 301 19.96 6.05 9.11
CA ILE A 301 18.61 6.26 8.55
C ILE A 301 17.61 6.75 9.61
N PHE A 302 17.74 6.29 10.85
CA PHE A 302 16.90 6.76 11.96
C PHE A 302 17.18 8.22 12.39
N ASN A 303 18.21 8.85 11.83
CA ASN A 303 18.50 10.27 12.00
C ASN A 303 18.04 11.12 10.82
N ASP A 304 17.56 10.50 9.72
CA ASP A 304 16.98 11.22 8.59
C ASP A 304 15.84 12.12 9.08
N PRO A 305 15.86 13.45 8.82
CA PRO A 305 14.82 14.36 9.27
C PRO A 305 13.41 13.99 8.77
N GLN A 306 13.30 13.39 7.58
CA GLN A 306 12.02 12.95 7.03
C GLN A 306 11.49 11.71 7.76
N VAL A 307 12.38 10.76 8.09
CA VAL A 307 12.02 9.60 8.92
C VAL A 307 11.57 10.09 10.30
N ARG A 308 12.30 11.00 10.93
CA ARG A 308 11.93 11.54 12.25
C ARG A 308 10.63 12.33 12.26
N LYS A 309 10.29 12.98 11.14
CA LYS A 309 9.01 13.68 10.99
C LYS A 309 7.84 12.72 10.79
N SER A 310 8.04 11.62 10.07
CA SER A 310 7.00 10.69 9.63
C SER A 310 6.82 9.46 10.52
N VAL A 311 7.83 9.12 11.30
CA VAL A 311 7.83 7.93 12.17
C VAL A 311 7.79 8.38 13.63
N PRO A 312 6.80 7.93 14.42
CA PRO A 312 6.74 8.24 15.84
C PRO A 312 8.03 7.90 16.58
N ALA A 313 8.51 8.79 17.46
CA ALA A 313 9.79 8.65 18.16
C ALA A 313 9.96 7.29 18.85
N ARG A 314 8.89 6.75 19.46
CA ARG A 314 8.92 5.44 20.11
C ARG A 314 9.33 4.29 19.19
N TYR A 315 9.01 4.35 17.88
CA TYR A 315 9.41 3.30 16.93
C TYR A 315 10.89 3.43 16.58
N ILE A 316 11.41 4.66 16.54
CA ILE A 316 12.84 4.91 16.41
C ILE A 316 13.58 4.40 17.66
N ASP A 317 13.01 4.61 18.84
CA ASP A 317 13.55 4.10 20.09
C ASP A 317 13.52 2.56 20.14
N MET A 318 12.42 1.94 19.69
CA MET A 318 12.33 0.48 19.53
C MET A 318 13.41 -0.07 18.59
N ALA A 319 13.69 0.61 17.48
CA ALA A 319 14.75 0.20 16.54
C ALA A 319 16.16 0.19 17.18
N ARG A 320 16.34 0.92 18.28
CA ARG A 320 17.59 1.01 19.06
C ARG A 320 17.57 0.19 20.35
N ASP A 321 16.42 -0.40 20.69
CA ASP A 321 16.28 -1.20 21.90
C ASP A 321 17.17 -2.46 21.82
N PRO A 322 18.06 -2.70 22.80
CA PRO A 322 18.92 -3.88 22.81
C PRO A 322 18.17 -5.20 22.71
N LYS A 323 16.96 -5.30 23.27
CA LYS A 323 16.11 -6.51 23.18
C LYS A 323 15.60 -6.73 21.77
N VAL A 324 15.16 -5.67 21.08
CA VAL A 324 14.74 -5.72 19.68
C VAL A 324 15.92 -6.12 18.80
N LEU A 325 17.08 -5.49 18.97
CA LEU A 325 18.29 -5.82 18.23
C LEU A 325 18.72 -7.28 18.47
N ALA A 326 18.72 -7.74 19.73
CA ALA A 326 19.03 -9.13 20.05
C ALA A 326 18.07 -10.12 19.35
N SER A 327 16.77 -9.80 19.29
CA SER A 327 15.76 -10.63 18.60
C SER A 327 15.92 -10.67 17.07
N MET A 328 16.48 -9.61 16.49
CA MET A 328 16.69 -9.51 15.05
C MET A 328 18.04 -10.06 14.59
N ARG A 329 19.03 -10.14 15.47
CA ARG A 329 20.38 -10.62 15.13
C ARG A 329 20.44 -12.00 14.45
N PRO A 330 19.67 -13.02 14.86
CA PRO A 330 19.67 -14.33 14.19
C PRO A 330 19.24 -14.27 12.72
N ARG A 331 18.49 -13.23 12.33
CA ARG A 331 18.00 -13.07 10.96
C ARG A 331 18.95 -12.28 10.06
N LEU A 332 19.92 -11.58 10.65
CA LEU A 332 20.76 -10.62 9.93
C LEU A 332 21.52 -11.26 8.78
N GLU A 333 22.13 -12.42 9.00
CA GLU A 333 22.91 -13.10 7.96
C GLU A 333 22.01 -13.59 6.81
N GLY A 334 20.89 -14.22 7.13
CA GLY A 334 19.91 -14.62 6.11
C GLY A 334 19.36 -13.42 5.31
N SER A 335 19.16 -12.28 5.97
CA SER A 335 18.75 -11.02 5.31
C SER A 335 19.84 -10.51 4.36
N ARG A 336 21.12 -10.55 4.77
CA ARG A 336 22.25 -10.16 3.90
C ARG A 336 22.36 -11.05 2.67
N VAL A 337 22.28 -12.37 2.85
CA VAL A 337 22.30 -13.32 1.72
C VAL A 337 21.15 -13.03 0.76
N ARG A 338 19.93 -12.89 1.27
CA ARG A 338 18.75 -12.62 0.44
C ARG A 338 18.84 -11.26 -0.27
N PHE A 339 19.30 -10.23 0.42
CA PHE A 339 19.49 -8.90 -0.13
C PHE A 339 20.50 -8.92 -1.30
N GLU A 340 21.69 -9.52 -1.11
CA GLU A 340 22.71 -9.61 -2.14
C GLU A 340 22.31 -10.48 -3.33
N SER A 341 21.63 -11.60 -3.09
CA SER A 341 21.09 -12.46 -4.15
C SER A 341 20.05 -11.70 -4.98
N SER A 342 19.14 -10.99 -4.34
CA SER A 342 18.12 -10.19 -5.01
C SER A 342 18.73 -9.03 -5.78
N ARG A 343 19.67 -8.30 -5.19
CA ARG A 343 20.36 -7.18 -5.83
C ARG A 343 21.08 -7.60 -7.13
N LYS A 344 21.77 -8.75 -7.12
CA LYS A 344 22.39 -9.33 -8.32
C LYS A 344 21.32 -9.72 -9.35
N THR A 345 20.25 -10.32 -8.91
CA THR A 345 19.14 -10.76 -9.79
C THR A 345 18.42 -9.59 -10.46
N VAL A 346 18.30 -8.42 -9.79
CA VAL A 346 17.75 -7.21 -10.43
C VAL A 346 18.48 -6.91 -11.74
N LYS A 347 19.81 -6.87 -11.72
CA LYS A 347 20.60 -6.57 -12.92
C LYS A 347 20.38 -7.60 -14.02
N VAL A 348 20.39 -8.89 -13.67
CA VAL A 348 20.18 -9.98 -14.62
C VAL A 348 18.82 -9.86 -15.31
N LEU A 349 17.74 -9.74 -14.52
CA LEU A 349 16.39 -9.69 -15.06
C LEU A 349 16.12 -8.39 -15.82
N TYR A 350 16.67 -7.27 -15.36
CA TYR A 350 16.57 -5.99 -16.06
C TYR A 350 17.24 -6.04 -17.43
N ASP A 351 18.44 -6.62 -17.54
CA ASP A 351 19.16 -6.77 -18.81
C ASP A 351 18.45 -7.74 -19.78
N LEU A 352 17.75 -8.74 -19.26
CA LEU A 352 16.89 -9.64 -20.04
C LEU A 352 15.54 -9.01 -20.44
N GLY A 353 15.29 -7.77 -20.05
CA GLY A 353 14.04 -7.05 -20.38
C GLY A 353 12.82 -7.49 -19.56
N VAL A 354 13.04 -8.21 -18.46
CA VAL A 354 11.97 -8.52 -17.51
C VAL A 354 11.47 -7.22 -16.88
N ASN A 355 10.15 -7.10 -16.76
CA ASN A 355 9.53 -5.95 -16.13
C ASN A 355 9.77 -5.98 -14.61
N ILE A 356 10.63 -5.07 -14.11
CA ILE A 356 10.82 -4.87 -12.68
C ILE A 356 9.82 -3.83 -12.21
N LEU A 357 9.09 -4.14 -11.14
CA LEU A 357 8.12 -3.27 -10.49
C LEU A 357 8.64 -2.78 -9.13
N VAL A 358 8.02 -1.77 -8.57
CA VAL A 358 8.42 -1.17 -7.30
C VAL A 358 7.33 -1.38 -6.24
N GLY A 359 7.70 -1.94 -5.13
CA GLY A 359 6.88 -2.14 -3.95
C GLY A 359 7.76 -2.38 -2.73
N THR A 360 7.19 -2.34 -1.54
CA THR A 360 7.97 -2.34 -0.29
C THR A 360 7.71 -3.52 0.62
N ASP A 361 6.61 -4.24 0.42
CA ASP A 361 6.10 -5.27 1.37
C ASP A 361 6.03 -4.71 2.81
N SER A 362 5.61 -3.43 2.92
CA SER A 362 5.54 -2.75 4.22
C SER A 362 4.45 -3.38 5.09
N THR A 363 4.89 -4.13 6.10
CA THR A 363 4.02 -4.96 6.96
C THR A 363 3.66 -4.27 8.28
N GLY A 364 3.89 -2.98 8.39
CA GLY A 364 3.63 -2.26 9.64
C GLY A 364 4.53 -2.68 10.81
N ALA A 365 5.72 -3.16 10.53
CA ALA A 365 6.78 -3.29 11.54
C ALA A 365 7.51 -1.94 11.67
N PRO A 366 6.91 -0.95 12.36
CA PRO A 366 7.25 0.47 12.25
C PRO A 366 8.65 0.81 12.79
N HIS A 367 9.27 -0.09 13.53
CA HIS A 367 10.65 0.05 14.00
C HIS A 367 11.70 -0.26 12.92
N ARG A 368 11.31 -0.71 11.75
CA ARG A 368 12.22 -1.08 10.65
C ARG A 368 11.68 -0.83 9.24
N MET A 369 10.41 -0.45 9.11
CA MET A 369 9.75 -0.18 7.84
C MET A 369 8.94 1.11 7.96
N PHE A 370 9.16 2.04 7.04
CA PHE A 370 8.64 3.40 7.10
C PHE A 370 7.77 3.69 5.89
N TYR A 371 6.46 3.69 6.10
CA TYR A 371 5.48 3.93 5.05
C TYR A 371 5.80 5.17 4.20
N GLY A 372 5.84 4.99 2.89
CA GLY A 372 6.17 6.02 1.92
C GLY A 372 7.67 6.28 1.77
N TRP A 373 8.42 6.48 2.85
CA TRP A 373 9.88 6.66 2.78
C TRP A 373 10.60 5.44 2.19
N ASP A 374 10.14 4.24 2.57
CA ASP A 374 10.72 2.98 2.10
C ASP A 374 10.57 2.77 0.58
N LEU A 375 9.54 3.36 -0.06
CA LEU A 375 9.43 3.31 -1.51
C LEU A 375 10.57 4.07 -2.20
N HIS A 376 10.92 5.24 -1.69
CA HIS A 376 12.08 5.98 -2.21
C HIS A 376 13.40 5.24 -1.93
N ARG A 377 13.47 4.50 -0.81
CA ARG A 377 14.62 3.64 -0.53
C ARG A 377 14.68 2.47 -1.50
N GLU A 378 13.56 1.82 -1.81
CA GLU A 378 13.50 0.77 -2.83
C GLU A 378 13.95 1.29 -4.19
N MET A 379 13.47 2.47 -4.61
CA MET A 379 13.92 3.11 -5.86
C MET A 379 15.44 3.35 -5.87
N GLU A 380 16.01 3.78 -4.74
CA GLU A 380 17.46 3.96 -4.59
C GLU A 380 18.21 2.63 -4.72
N LEU A 381 17.73 1.58 -4.05
CA LEU A 381 18.32 0.24 -4.10
C LEU A 381 18.28 -0.37 -5.50
N LEU A 382 17.21 -0.15 -6.25
CA LEU A 382 17.09 -0.59 -7.65
C LEU A 382 18.11 0.11 -8.57
N VAL A 383 18.35 1.40 -8.37
CA VAL A 383 19.41 2.11 -9.12
C VAL A 383 20.79 1.57 -8.72
N GLN A 384 21.04 1.34 -7.42
CA GLN A 384 22.28 0.72 -6.95
C GLN A 384 22.47 -0.71 -7.47
N ALA A 385 21.37 -1.41 -7.77
CA ALA A 385 21.38 -2.72 -8.39
C ALA A 385 21.61 -2.68 -9.93
N GLY A 386 21.67 -1.48 -10.54
CA GLY A 386 22.03 -1.28 -11.94
C GLY A 386 20.89 -0.87 -12.88
N MET A 387 19.71 -0.55 -12.38
CA MET A 387 18.65 0.07 -13.19
C MET A 387 18.94 1.56 -13.42
N LYS A 388 18.49 2.10 -14.55
CA LYS A 388 18.61 3.54 -14.83
C LYS A 388 17.57 4.31 -14.00
N PRO A 389 17.89 5.52 -13.49
CA PRO A 389 16.92 6.34 -12.73
C PRO A 389 15.59 6.55 -13.44
N MET A 390 15.60 6.82 -14.76
CA MET A 390 14.39 6.97 -15.57
C MET A 390 13.52 5.71 -15.52
N ASP A 391 14.13 4.54 -15.68
CA ASP A 391 13.38 3.26 -15.72
C ASP A 391 12.79 2.91 -14.36
N VAL A 392 13.44 3.33 -13.27
CA VAL A 392 12.92 3.17 -11.90
C VAL A 392 11.72 4.11 -11.66
N ILE A 393 11.78 5.36 -12.13
CA ILE A 393 10.61 6.28 -12.05
C ILE A 393 9.44 5.71 -12.85
N VAL A 394 9.70 5.19 -14.06
CA VAL A 394 8.68 4.55 -14.89
C VAL A 394 8.13 3.29 -14.22
N ALA A 395 8.97 2.51 -13.54
CA ALA A 395 8.54 1.32 -12.80
C ALA A 395 7.62 1.67 -11.62
N ALA A 396 7.94 2.75 -10.88
CA ALA A 396 7.16 3.24 -9.76
C ALA A 396 5.92 4.08 -10.17
N SER A 397 5.66 4.25 -11.45
CA SER A 397 4.53 5.05 -11.96
C SER A 397 3.76 4.31 -13.05
N ARG A 398 4.14 4.45 -14.32
CA ARG A 398 3.41 3.90 -15.47
C ARG A 398 3.28 2.37 -15.41
N LYS A 399 4.39 1.64 -15.20
CA LYS A 399 4.37 0.17 -15.17
C LYS A 399 3.54 -0.38 -14.00
N ALA A 400 3.56 0.31 -12.86
CA ALA A 400 2.70 -0.02 -11.72
C ALA A 400 1.21 0.18 -12.07
N ALA A 401 0.86 1.29 -12.72
CA ALA A 401 -0.50 1.54 -13.18
C ALA A 401 -0.95 0.50 -14.23
N GLU A 402 -0.07 0.14 -15.19
CA GLU A 402 -0.31 -0.92 -16.17
C GLU A 402 -0.55 -2.28 -15.49
N TYR A 403 0.25 -2.60 -14.46
CA TYR A 403 0.09 -3.85 -13.70
C TYR A 403 -1.30 -3.91 -13.02
N LEU A 404 -1.73 -2.80 -12.42
CA LEU A 404 -3.04 -2.70 -11.75
C LEU A 404 -4.22 -2.48 -12.71
N GLY A 405 -3.99 -2.41 -14.04
CA GLY A 405 -5.04 -2.13 -15.04
C GLY A 405 -5.59 -0.71 -14.95
N GLN A 406 -4.80 0.23 -14.45
CA GLN A 406 -5.17 1.62 -14.19
C GLN A 406 -4.47 2.64 -15.10
N GLU A 407 -3.79 2.16 -16.14
CA GLU A 407 -2.96 2.97 -17.04
C GLU A 407 -3.74 4.05 -17.81
N LYS A 408 -5.05 3.89 -17.93
CA LYS A 408 -5.91 4.90 -18.60
C LYS A 408 -6.09 6.16 -17.77
N GLU A 409 -5.98 6.05 -16.44
CA GLU A 409 -6.22 7.17 -15.54
C GLU A 409 -4.95 7.66 -14.83
N PHE A 410 -3.94 6.79 -14.65
CA PHE A 410 -2.78 7.06 -13.80
C PHE A 410 -1.45 6.71 -14.47
N GLY A 411 -0.36 7.02 -13.77
CA GLY A 411 0.99 6.55 -14.05
C GLY A 411 1.80 7.42 -15.00
N THR A 412 1.18 8.34 -15.74
CA THR A 412 1.88 9.32 -16.60
C THR A 412 1.22 10.68 -16.52
N ILE A 413 1.98 11.74 -16.84
CA ILE A 413 1.49 13.12 -16.93
C ILE A 413 1.12 13.39 -18.40
N GLU A 414 -0.12 13.03 -18.76
CA GLU A 414 -0.65 13.18 -20.11
C GLU A 414 -2.09 13.72 -20.09
N PRO A 415 -2.52 14.46 -21.13
CA PRO A 415 -3.89 14.97 -21.20
C PRO A 415 -4.95 13.89 -21.01
N GLY A 416 -5.97 14.19 -20.21
CA GLY A 416 -7.08 13.27 -19.88
C GLY A 416 -6.86 12.41 -18.64
N LYS A 417 -5.63 12.25 -18.16
CA LYS A 417 -5.30 11.49 -16.94
C LYS A 417 -5.52 12.32 -15.68
N LYS A 418 -5.59 11.64 -14.55
CA LYS A 418 -5.68 12.27 -13.22
C LYS A 418 -4.43 13.11 -12.95
N ALA A 419 -4.66 14.25 -12.34
CA ALA A 419 -3.59 15.17 -11.97
C ALA A 419 -2.99 14.75 -10.62
N ASP A 420 -2.27 13.64 -10.64
CA ASP A 420 -1.49 13.10 -9.53
C ASP A 420 0.00 13.24 -9.86
N LEU A 421 0.68 14.20 -9.25
CA LEU A 421 2.07 14.52 -9.58
C LEU A 421 2.83 15.13 -8.40
N ILE A 422 4.15 15.11 -8.50
CA ILE A 422 5.06 15.60 -7.47
C ILE A 422 5.98 16.66 -8.07
N ILE A 423 6.15 17.76 -7.37
CA ILE A 423 7.14 18.80 -7.68
C ILE A 423 8.34 18.58 -6.76
N LEU A 424 9.50 18.37 -7.34
CA LEU A 424 10.79 18.13 -6.68
C LEU A 424 11.67 19.37 -6.83
N SER A 425 12.41 19.73 -5.78
CA SER A 425 13.41 20.81 -5.85
C SER A 425 14.69 20.39 -6.58
N GLN A 426 14.91 19.09 -6.79
CA GLN A 426 16.12 18.56 -7.42
C GLN A 426 15.79 17.50 -8.47
N ASN A 427 16.73 17.30 -9.42
CA ASN A 427 16.55 16.38 -10.54
C ASN A 427 16.81 14.91 -10.12
N PRO A 428 15.79 14.01 -10.15
CA PRO A 428 15.95 12.61 -9.78
C PRO A 428 16.74 11.78 -10.83
N LEU A 429 16.93 12.30 -12.04
CA LEU A 429 17.78 11.62 -13.04
C LEU A 429 19.27 11.77 -12.75
N GLU A 430 19.68 12.82 -12.05
CA GLU A 430 21.07 13.03 -11.60
C GLU A 430 21.36 12.18 -10.35
N ASN A 431 20.41 12.10 -9.45
CA ASN A 431 20.47 11.28 -8.26
C ASN A 431 19.06 10.85 -7.87
N ILE A 432 18.79 9.56 -7.89
CA ILE A 432 17.45 9.04 -7.59
C ILE A 432 16.96 9.39 -6.16
N ARG A 433 17.87 9.66 -5.22
CA ARG A 433 17.52 10.18 -3.87
C ARG A 433 16.75 11.50 -3.94
N ASN A 434 16.88 12.25 -5.03
CA ASN A 434 16.18 13.50 -5.25
C ASN A 434 14.66 13.30 -5.42
N THR A 435 14.16 12.08 -5.57
CA THR A 435 12.72 11.80 -5.46
C THR A 435 12.15 12.16 -4.09
N ARG A 436 12.99 12.28 -3.06
CA ARG A 436 12.62 12.75 -1.71
C ARG A 436 12.68 14.27 -1.54
N SER A 437 13.23 15.03 -2.51
CA SER A 437 13.28 16.49 -2.45
C SER A 437 11.92 17.12 -2.77
N ILE A 438 10.85 16.57 -2.19
CA ILE A 438 9.47 16.92 -2.49
C ILE A 438 9.13 18.30 -1.95
N GLU A 439 8.79 19.24 -2.81
CA GLU A 439 8.24 20.54 -2.42
C GLU A 439 6.71 20.49 -2.34
N GLN A 440 6.08 19.92 -3.36
CA GLN A 440 4.62 19.80 -3.40
C GLN A 440 4.19 18.43 -3.90
N VAL A 441 3.09 17.96 -3.34
CA VAL A 441 2.32 16.83 -3.84
C VAL A 441 0.99 17.37 -4.36
N ILE A 442 0.65 17.01 -5.59
CA ILE A 442 -0.65 17.31 -6.18
C ILE A 442 -1.38 16.00 -6.33
N TYR A 443 -2.53 15.89 -5.66
CA TYR A 443 -3.38 14.71 -5.63
C TYR A 443 -4.79 15.08 -6.10
N ALA A 444 -5.27 14.42 -7.14
CA ALA A 444 -6.53 14.72 -7.79
C ALA A 444 -6.69 16.24 -8.09
N GLY A 445 -5.63 16.86 -8.64
CA GLY A 445 -5.59 18.27 -9.00
C GLY A 445 -5.54 19.26 -7.82
N ARG A 446 -5.33 18.77 -6.60
CA ARG A 446 -5.26 19.60 -5.39
C ARG A 446 -3.86 19.56 -4.80
N ILE A 447 -3.36 20.73 -4.42
CA ILE A 447 -2.11 20.82 -3.65
C ILE A 447 -2.38 20.28 -2.26
N ILE A 448 -1.59 19.30 -1.83
CA ILE A 448 -1.69 18.70 -0.51
C ILE A 448 -0.90 19.54 0.50
N ASP A 449 -1.55 19.92 1.57
CA ASP A 449 -0.90 20.51 2.74
C ASP A 449 -0.16 19.43 3.52
N ARG A 450 1.10 19.18 3.13
CA ARG A 450 1.93 18.13 3.70
C ARG A 450 2.29 18.37 5.17
N ASP A 451 2.34 19.63 5.61
CA ASP A 451 2.72 19.97 6.99
C ASP A 451 1.58 19.70 7.97
N ASN A 452 0.35 19.73 7.49
CA ASN A 452 -0.86 19.45 8.28
C ASN A 452 -1.49 18.09 7.97
N LEU A 453 -0.83 17.21 7.20
CA LEU A 453 -1.29 15.83 7.11
C LEU A 453 -1.30 15.19 8.50
N PRO A 454 -2.36 14.42 8.82
CA PRO A 454 -2.48 13.73 10.11
C PRO A 454 -1.47 12.59 10.21
N MET A 455 -0.18 12.93 10.29
CA MET A 455 0.92 12.01 10.60
C MET A 455 0.92 11.74 12.10
N LEU A 456 -0.21 11.23 12.58
CA LEU A 456 -0.49 11.06 13.99
C LEU A 456 -0.01 9.70 14.45
N ASP A 457 0.62 9.68 15.60
CA ASP A 457 0.77 8.45 16.36
C ASP A 457 -0.63 7.92 16.67
N PRO A 458 -1.08 6.79 16.07
CA PRO A 458 -2.43 6.28 16.25
C PRO A 458 -2.75 5.96 17.72
N PHE A 459 -1.73 5.93 18.57
CA PHE A 459 -1.81 5.59 19.98
C PHE A 459 -1.73 6.83 20.91
N LYS A 460 -1.68 8.05 20.37
CA LYS A 460 -1.82 9.27 21.16
C LYS A 460 -3.28 9.67 21.31
N GLU A 461 -3.67 10.03 22.54
CA GLU A 461 -5.05 10.46 22.87
C GLU A 461 -5.58 11.64 22.03
N GLY A 462 -4.68 12.42 21.40
CA GLY A 462 -5.02 13.55 20.52
C GLY A 462 -5.73 13.19 19.21
N LEU A 463 -5.75 11.94 18.76
CA LEU A 463 -6.52 11.48 17.61
C LEU A 463 -8.03 11.72 17.76
N ALA A 464 -8.50 11.85 19.00
CA ALA A 464 -9.89 12.16 19.31
C ALA A 464 -10.37 13.52 18.80
N ALA A 465 -9.47 14.48 18.70
CA ALA A 465 -9.85 15.86 18.42
C ALA A 465 -9.91 16.21 16.93
N THR A 466 -9.31 15.40 16.03
CA THR A 466 -9.09 15.77 14.63
C THR A 466 -9.97 15.06 13.60
N GLY A 467 -11.12 14.51 14.02
CA GLY A 467 -12.03 13.83 13.08
C GLY A 467 -11.65 12.37 12.82
N ARG A 468 -11.50 11.63 13.86
CA ARG A 468 -11.06 10.24 13.94
C ARG A 468 -11.80 9.30 13.04
N VAL A 469 -11.02 8.40 12.46
CA VAL A 469 -11.47 7.10 11.97
C VAL A 469 -11.65 6.19 13.18
N THR A 470 -12.77 6.25 13.86
CA THR A 470 -13.14 5.30 14.92
C THR A 470 -13.93 4.14 14.33
N ALA A 471 -13.96 3.00 14.99
CA ALA A 471 -14.81 1.86 14.61
C ALA A 471 -16.30 2.27 14.47
N GLU A 472 -16.76 3.31 15.18
CA GLU A 472 -18.09 3.88 15.08
C GLU A 472 -18.34 4.62 13.76
N VAL A 473 -17.29 5.18 13.14
CA VAL A 473 -17.39 5.88 11.85
C VAL A 473 -17.42 4.90 10.68
N VAL A 474 -16.81 3.74 10.86
CA VAL A 474 -16.86 2.62 9.93
C VAL A 474 -17.82 1.62 10.55
N ASP A 475 -19.06 1.61 10.24
CA ASP A 475 -20.08 0.66 10.72
C ASP A 475 -19.58 -0.80 10.61
N LEU A 476 -18.59 -1.12 11.44
CA LEU A 476 -18.02 -2.45 11.58
C LEU A 476 -19.05 -3.22 12.39
N LYS A 477 -19.84 -4.05 11.73
CA LYS A 477 -20.68 -5.03 12.40
C LYS A 477 -19.80 -5.98 13.21
N VAL A 478 -19.52 -5.60 14.45
CA VAL A 478 -18.88 -6.51 15.41
C VAL A 478 -19.86 -7.64 15.67
N ASP A 479 -19.42 -8.88 15.47
CA ASP A 479 -20.27 -10.04 15.76
C ASP A 479 -20.60 -10.06 17.25
N GLN A 480 -21.84 -9.72 17.58
CA GLN A 480 -22.31 -9.60 18.96
C GLN A 480 -22.18 -10.92 19.72
N THR A 481 -22.28 -12.06 19.02
CA THR A 481 -22.12 -13.39 19.65
C THR A 481 -20.69 -13.62 20.16
N LEU A 482 -19.70 -13.01 19.54
CA LEU A 482 -18.31 -13.03 20.01
C LEU A 482 -18.09 -12.04 21.16
N VAL A 483 -18.74 -10.88 21.11
CA VAL A 483 -18.68 -9.87 22.18
C VAL A 483 -19.21 -10.43 23.50
N ASP A 484 -20.29 -11.18 23.44
CA ASP A 484 -20.95 -11.75 24.63
C ASP A 484 -20.10 -12.80 25.34
N GLN A 485 -19.13 -13.39 24.65
CA GLN A 485 -18.19 -14.36 25.23
C GLN A 485 -17.08 -13.72 26.08
N PHE A 486 -16.90 -12.39 26.00
CA PHE A 486 -15.93 -11.72 26.85
C PHE A 486 -16.56 -11.39 28.23
N PRO A 487 -15.93 -11.81 29.33
CA PRO A 487 -16.38 -11.46 30.66
C PRO A 487 -16.54 -9.94 30.85
N PRO A 488 -17.59 -9.48 31.58
CA PRO A 488 -17.84 -8.07 31.79
C PRO A 488 -16.73 -7.43 32.64
N ALA A 489 -16.10 -6.38 32.12
CA ALA A 489 -15.12 -5.55 32.81
C ALA A 489 -14.89 -4.26 32.01
N PRO A 490 -14.40 -3.16 32.61
CA PRO A 490 -14.07 -1.94 31.85
C PRO A 490 -13.09 -2.17 30.70
N ALA A 491 -12.15 -3.10 30.86
CA ALA A 491 -11.20 -3.50 29.80
C ALA A 491 -11.88 -4.17 28.59
N LYS A 492 -13.09 -4.73 28.74
CA LYS A 492 -13.85 -5.32 27.62
C LYS A 492 -14.13 -4.27 26.54
N GLU A 493 -14.65 -3.12 26.91
CA GLU A 493 -14.94 -2.03 25.95
C GLU A 493 -13.65 -1.56 25.27
N MET A 494 -12.55 -1.50 26.01
CA MET A 494 -11.24 -1.14 25.48
C MET A 494 -10.75 -2.17 24.48
N ILE A 495 -10.90 -3.47 24.75
CA ILE A 495 -10.60 -4.56 23.82
C ILE A 495 -11.48 -4.48 22.59
N LEU A 496 -12.79 -4.27 22.76
CA LEU A 496 -13.71 -4.13 21.64
C LEU A 496 -13.33 -2.95 20.75
N ARG A 497 -13.01 -1.81 21.34
CA ARG A 497 -12.61 -0.61 20.60
C ARG A 497 -11.25 -0.74 19.91
N ARG A 498 -10.24 -1.38 20.56
CA ARG A 498 -8.86 -1.42 20.05
C ARG A 498 -8.50 -2.70 19.32
N CYS A 499 -9.10 -3.83 19.67
CA CYS A 499 -8.74 -5.13 19.09
C CYS A 499 -9.71 -5.58 18.00
N SER A 500 -11.02 -5.22 18.07
CA SER A 500 -11.98 -5.61 17.03
C SER A 500 -11.78 -4.89 15.70
N THR A 501 -11.08 -3.77 15.72
CA THR A 501 -10.72 -3.02 14.50
C THR A 501 -9.68 -3.76 13.64
N CYS A 502 -8.86 -4.61 14.26
CA CYS A 502 -7.75 -5.31 13.60
C CYS A 502 -8.01 -6.81 13.42
N HIS A 503 -8.71 -7.42 14.37
CA HIS A 503 -8.85 -8.87 14.46
C HIS A 503 -10.29 -9.26 14.72
N SER A 504 -10.69 -10.45 14.20
CA SER A 504 -11.86 -11.11 14.77
C SER A 504 -11.60 -11.37 16.26
N LEU A 505 -12.56 -11.02 17.11
CA LEU A 505 -12.50 -11.29 18.55
C LEU A 505 -12.27 -12.79 18.86
N ASN A 506 -12.59 -13.65 17.92
CA ASN A 506 -12.33 -15.09 17.97
C ASN A 506 -10.83 -15.43 18.18
N VAL A 507 -9.94 -14.58 17.67
CA VAL A 507 -8.47 -14.75 17.87
C VAL A 507 -8.11 -14.64 19.34
N LEU A 508 -8.74 -13.73 20.07
CA LEU A 508 -8.51 -13.57 21.51
C LEU A 508 -9.19 -14.69 22.33
N LEU A 509 -10.41 -15.05 21.96
CA LEU A 509 -11.20 -16.07 22.64
C LEU A 509 -10.55 -17.47 22.59
N ASN A 510 -9.89 -17.79 21.48
CA ASN A 510 -9.32 -19.11 21.23
C ASN A 510 -7.84 -19.26 21.64
N GLN A 511 -7.25 -18.22 22.22
CA GLN A 511 -5.86 -18.27 22.69
C GLN A 511 -5.78 -18.38 24.21
N ARG A 512 -4.75 -19.08 24.68
CA ARG A 512 -4.34 -19.13 26.09
C ARG A 512 -2.87 -18.79 26.16
N ARG A 513 -2.52 -17.75 26.91
CA ARG A 513 -1.15 -17.22 26.98
C ARG A 513 -0.78 -16.84 28.41
N THR A 514 0.51 -16.88 28.73
CA THR A 514 1.03 -16.28 29.95
C THR A 514 0.90 -14.76 29.94
N ALA A 515 1.06 -14.10 31.08
CA ALA A 515 1.05 -12.63 31.14
C ALA A 515 2.13 -12.00 30.25
N GLU A 516 3.31 -12.62 30.16
CA GLU A 516 4.40 -12.18 29.29
C GLU A 516 4.05 -12.31 27.81
N GLU A 517 3.51 -13.45 27.40
CA GLU A 517 3.05 -13.70 26.02
C GLU A 517 1.90 -12.76 25.60
N TRP A 518 0.96 -12.47 26.53
CA TRP A 518 -0.09 -11.45 26.29
C TRP A 518 0.52 -10.06 26.20
N GLY A 519 1.53 -9.74 27.03
CA GLY A 519 2.25 -8.47 26.97
C GLY A 519 2.92 -8.27 25.61
N ILE A 520 3.70 -9.25 25.15
CA ILE A 520 4.37 -9.21 23.85
C ILE A 520 3.35 -9.03 22.71
N ALA A 521 2.25 -9.81 22.72
CA ALA A 521 1.23 -9.71 21.68
C ALA A 521 0.50 -8.36 21.69
N THR A 522 0.04 -7.91 22.87
CA THR A 522 -0.73 -6.68 23.02
C THR A 522 0.13 -5.45 22.74
N PHE A 523 1.30 -5.33 23.34
CA PHE A 523 2.18 -4.18 23.12
C PHE A 523 2.76 -4.15 21.72
N GLY A 524 2.99 -5.33 21.10
CA GLY A 524 3.36 -5.43 19.69
C GLY A 524 2.27 -4.92 18.76
N MET A 525 1.00 -5.22 19.04
CA MET A 525 -0.15 -4.75 18.25
C MET A 525 -0.45 -3.26 18.49
N LEU A 526 -0.31 -2.78 19.73
CA LEU A 526 -0.55 -1.39 20.09
C LEU A 526 0.65 -0.48 19.79
N GLY A 527 1.76 -1.03 19.32
CA GLY A 527 2.98 -0.30 18.96
C GLY A 527 3.76 0.24 20.15
N GLY A 528 3.53 -0.25 21.35
CA GLY A 528 4.25 0.13 22.57
C GLY A 528 3.50 -0.21 23.84
N ARG A 529 4.18 0.05 24.96
CA ARG A 529 3.62 -0.19 26.28
C ARG A 529 2.97 1.10 26.78
N ASP A 530 1.63 1.08 26.88
CA ASP A 530 0.84 2.17 27.45
C ASP A 530 -0.10 1.64 28.57
N GLN A 531 -0.76 2.55 29.27
CA GLN A 531 -1.65 2.21 30.39
C GLN A 531 -2.86 1.36 29.92
N ASP A 532 -3.36 1.63 28.75
CA ASP A 532 -4.46 0.87 28.15
C ASP A 532 -4.02 -0.55 27.79
N GLY A 533 -2.84 -0.70 27.18
CA GLY A 533 -2.24 -1.99 26.87
C GLY A 533 -1.97 -2.83 28.12
N GLU A 534 -1.50 -2.21 29.20
CA GLU A 534 -1.36 -2.91 30.49
C GLU A 534 -2.71 -3.37 31.06
N THR A 535 -3.73 -2.56 30.94
CA THR A 535 -5.10 -2.92 31.36
C THR A 535 -5.66 -4.08 30.54
N ILE A 536 -5.44 -4.07 29.21
CA ILE A 536 -5.79 -5.16 28.31
C ILE A 536 -5.04 -6.43 28.67
N VAL A 537 -3.72 -6.36 28.89
CA VAL A 537 -2.90 -7.53 29.28
C VAL A 537 -3.37 -8.15 30.58
N LYS A 538 -3.66 -7.34 31.61
CA LYS A 538 -4.20 -7.83 32.88
C LYS A 538 -5.52 -8.54 32.67
N TYR A 539 -6.43 -7.99 31.89
CA TYR A 539 -7.72 -8.60 31.57
C TYR A 539 -7.54 -9.92 30.82
N LEU A 540 -6.75 -9.94 29.75
CA LEU A 540 -6.53 -11.13 28.94
C LEU A 540 -5.84 -12.23 29.77
N THR A 541 -4.91 -11.87 30.63
CA THR A 541 -4.24 -12.84 31.54
C THR A 541 -5.24 -13.42 32.54
N ALA A 542 -6.13 -12.60 33.10
CA ALA A 542 -7.11 -13.06 34.09
C ALA A 542 -8.17 -13.99 33.51
N HIS A 543 -8.58 -13.78 32.27
CA HIS A 543 -9.71 -14.51 31.66
C HIS A 543 -9.29 -15.53 30.61
N PHE A 544 -8.12 -15.37 30.00
CA PHE A 544 -7.58 -16.21 28.92
C PHE A 544 -6.11 -16.58 29.18
N GLY A 545 -5.68 -16.54 30.43
CA GLY A 545 -4.36 -17.00 30.88
C GLY A 545 -4.17 -18.52 30.77
N LYS A 546 -2.89 -18.97 30.67
CA LYS A 546 -2.47 -20.34 30.88
C LYS A 546 -2.34 -20.64 32.37
#